data_23c52a248be44b8e9da611735598d0dd
#
_entry.id   23c52a248be44b8e9da611735598d0dd
#
_cell.length_a   1.000
_cell.length_b   1.000
_cell.length_c   1.000
_cell.angle_alpha   90.00
_cell.angle_beta   90.00
_cell.angle_gamma   90.00
#
_symmetry.space_group_name_H-M   'P 1'
#
loop_
_entity.id
_entity.type
_entity.pdbx_description
1 polymer ?
#
loop_
_entity_poly.entity_id
_entity_poly.type
_entity_poly.pdbx_seq_one_letter_code
_entity_poly.pdbx_strand_id
1 'polypeptide(L)'
;MIMKKVILKCKLKNRDDFEQRLSDIDLDFSPIYWQHDRIYVPKNYKPSSNFPRLIMRTEMKAVDKPAKYYFILKRHIEDSGVDIVEETAVTDYEKLVNIILQLGFKPITEVSRRRQELIMGEGNYIYIDKVDNLQGYYAKIESNLSDKDSVFEARQDLEKTFRTLGESSFVDKPYFEL
;
A
#
# COMPACT_ATOMS: atom_id res chain seq x y z
N MET A 1 -13.87 -5.36 -10.43
CA MET A 1 -14.18 -6.22 -9.25
C MET A 1 -13.68 -5.51 -8.02
N ILE A 2 -14.53 -5.26 -7.03
CA ILE A 2 -14.17 -4.61 -5.77
C ILE A 2 -13.32 -5.60 -4.97
N MET A 3 -12.10 -5.21 -4.60
CA MET A 3 -11.22 -6.03 -3.77
C MET A 3 -11.26 -5.53 -2.32
N LYS A 4 -11.53 -6.43 -1.39
CA LYS A 4 -11.32 -6.18 0.04
C LYS A 4 -9.93 -6.68 0.40
N LYS A 5 -9.16 -5.86 1.12
CA LYS A 5 -7.80 -6.22 1.55
C LYS A 5 -7.63 -5.98 3.03
N VAL A 6 -7.03 -6.93 3.72
CA VAL A 6 -6.39 -6.67 5.01
C VAL A 6 -4.95 -6.26 4.74
N ILE A 7 -4.54 -5.18 5.37
CA ILE A 7 -3.22 -4.60 5.20
C ILE A 7 -2.62 -4.40 6.59
N LEU A 8 -1.45 -4.98 6.81
CA LEU A 8 -0.67 -4.72 8.01
C LEU A 8 0.69 -4.15 7.64
N LYS A 9 1.13 -3.15 8.36
CA LYS A 9 2.44 -2.52 8.19
C LYS A 9 3.27 -2.65 9.46
N CYS A 10 4.58 -2.74 9.29
CA CYS A 10 5.52 -2.78 10.38
C CYS A 10 6.75 -1.92 10.05
N LYS A 11 7.27 -1.16 11.01
CA LYS A 11 8.57 -0.54 10.87
C LYS A 11 9.64 -1.59 11.16
N LEU A 12 10.52 -1.84 10.20
CA LEU A 12 11.56 -2.87 10.33
C LEU A 12 12.65 -2.42 11.31
N LYS A 13 13.07 -3.31 12.17
CA LYS A 13 14.24 -3.14 13.04
C LYS A 13 15.52 -3.17 12.22
N ASN A 14 15.64 -4.16 11.35
CA ASN A 14 16.74 -4.35 10.43
C ASN A 14 16.19 -4.92 9.11
N ARG A 15 16.47 -4.25 8.00
CA ARG A 15 16.03 -4.66 6.67
C ARG A 15 16.71 -5.97 6.24
N ASP A 16 18.02 -6.04 6.40
CA ASP A 16 18.81 -7.16 5.88
C ASP A 16 18.45 -8.47 6.59
N ASP A 17 18.23 -8.41 7.91
CA ASP A 17 17.75 -9.55 8.70
C ASP A 17 16.36 -10.01 8.24
N PHE A 18 15.48 -9.06 7.90
CA PHE A 18 14.14 -9.36 7.40
C PHE A 18 14.18 -10.02 6.02
N GLU A 19 14.98 -9.48 5.10
CA GLU A 19 15.20 -10.07 3.77
C GLU A 19 15.83 -11.46 3.86
N GLN A 20 16.82 -11.64 4.74
CA GLN A 20 17.46 -12.94 4.95
C GLN A 20 16.46 -14.02 5.38
N ARG A 21 15.58 -13.70 6.34
CA ARG A 21 14.55 -14.66 6.81
C ARG A 21 13.54 -15.03 5.73
N LEU A 22 13.26 -14.12 4.79
CA LEU A 22 12.40 -14.41 3.64
C LEU A 22 13.13 -15.28 2.60
N SER A 23 14.42 -15.03 2.38
CA SER A 23 15.25 -15.86 1.49
C SER A 23 15.41 -17.28 2.03
N ASP A 24 15.47 -17.47 3.36
CA ASP A 24 15.55 -18.80 3.99
C ASP A 24 14.33 -19.67 3.70
N ILE A 25 13.23 -19.10 3.20
CA ILE A 25 12.01 -19.82 2.79
C ILE A 25 11.78 -19.79 1.26
N ASP A 26 12.86 -19.66 0.49
CA ASP A 26 12.88 -19.67 -0.98
C ASP A 26 11.96 -18.59 -1.63
N LEU A 27 11.88 -17.42 -1.01
CA LEU A 27 11.11 -16.31 -1.54
C LEU A 27 12.02 -15.16 -1.96
N ASP A 28 11.95 -14.78 -3.24
CA ASP A 28 12.75 -13.72 -3.83
C ASP A 28 11.96 -12.44 -4.06
N PHE A 29 12.57 -11.31 -3.74
CA PHE A 29 12.03 -10.01 -4.05
C PHE A 29 12.24 -9.60 -5.50
N SER A 30 11.29 -8.84 -6.03
CA SER A 30 11.45 -8.10 -7.28
C SER A 30 12.64 -7.13 -7.20
N PRO A 31 13.18 -6.69 -8.34
CA PRO A 31 14.03 -5.50 -8.37
C PRO A 31 13.35 -4.30 -7.71
N ILE A 32 14.15 -3.42 -7.11
CA ILE A 32 13.65 -2.17 -6.53
C ILE A 32 13.05 -1.30 -7.63
N TYR A 33 11.86 -0.78 -7.39
CA TYR A 33 11.21 0.17 -8.27
C TYR A 33 10.69 1.39 -7.50
N TRP A 34 10.39 2.45 -8.23
CA TRP A 34 9.92 3.69 -7.65
C TRP A 34 8.41 3.84 -7.82
N GLN A 35 7.74 4.30 -6.76
CA GLN A 35 6.33 4.66 -6.75
C GLN A 35 6.13 6.05 -6.17
N HIS A 36 5.26 6.82 -6.81
CA HIS A 36 4.81 8.11 -6.35
C HIS A 36 3.28 8.16 -6.33
N ASP A 37 2.71 8.38 -5.17
CA ASP A 37 1.27 8.49 -4.95
C ASP A 37 0.91 9.94 -4.66
N ARG A 38 0.04 10.55 -5.48
CA ARG A 38 -0.61 11.82 -5.18
C ARG A 38 -2.01 11.53 -4.66
N ILE A 39 -2.32 12.01 -3.45
CA ILE A 39 -3.53 11.66 -2.70
C ILE A 39 -4.53 12.81 -2.74
N TYR A 40 -5.75 12.50 -3.15
CA TYR A 40 -6.86 13.43 -3.26
C TYR A 40 -8.00 13.02 -2.32
N VAL A 41 -8.65 14.00 -1.73
CA VAL A 41 -9.80 13.84 -0.84
C VAL A 41 -10.90 14.83 -1.19
N PRO A 42 -12.17 14.56 -0.82
CA PRO A 42 -13.25 15.54 -0.96
C PRO A 42 -12.91 16.86 -0.25
N LYS A 43 -13.47 17.98 -0.73
CA LYS A 43 -13.21 19.31 -0.13
C LYS A 43 -13.54 19.39 1.36
N ASN A 44 -14.56 18.65 1.81
CA ASN A 44 -15.04 18.57 3.20
C ASN A 44 -14.37 17.46 4.02
N TYR A 45 -13.29 16.87 3.52
CA TYR A 45 -12.53 15.81 4.19
C TYR A 45 -12.06 16.25 5.58
N LYS A 46 -12.22 15.33 6.54
CA LYS A 46 -11.64 15.43 7.89
C LYS A 46 -10.73 14.20 8.10
N PRO A 47 -9.57 14.34 8.75
CA PRO A 47 -8.60 13.25 8.90
C PRO A 47 -9.14 11.96 9.53
N SER A 48 -10.10 12.06 10.44
CA SER A 48 -10.74 10.91 11.10
C SER A 48 -11.94 10.33 10.33
N SER A 49 -12.17 10.77 9.10
CA SER A 49 -13.37 10.35 8.36
C SER A 49 -13.09 9.12 7.50
N ASN A 50 -14.12 8.29 7.32
CA ASN A 50 -14.14 7.15 6.38
C ASN A 50 -14.29 7.56 4.92
N PHE A 51 -14.05 8.82 4.59
CA PHE A 51 -14.15 9.28 3.22
C PHE A 51 -13.17 8.54 2.31
N PRO A 52 -13.62 8.18 1.12
CA PRO A 52 -12.74 7.57 0.14
C PRO A 52 -11.60 8.53 -0.23
N ARG A 53 -10.42 7.98 -0.41
CA ARG A 53 -9.26 8.66 -0.95
C ARG A 53 -9.06 8.21 -2.38
N LEU A 54 -8.82 9.16 -3.28
CA LEU A 54 -8.41 8.88 -4.64
C LEU A 54 -6.89 9.03 -4.71
N ILE A 55 -6.23 8.08 -5.31
CA ILE A 55 -4.77 8.08 -5.44
C ILE A 55 -4.44 7.99 -6.92
N MET A 56 -3.68 8.97 -7.40
CA MET A 56 -3.01 8.90 -8.69
C MET A 56 -1.60 8.38 -8.44
N ARG A 57 -1.33 7.17 -8.88
CA ARG A 57 -0.04 6.50 -8.72
C ARG A 57 0.76 6.56 -10.01
N THR A 58 2.02 6.95 -9.89
CA THR A 58 3.04 6.75 -10.91
C THR A 58 3.98 5.65 -10.45
N GLU A 59 4.27 4.70 -11.33
CA GLU A 59 5.17 3.58 -11.06
C GLU A 59 6.24 3.48 -12.15
N MET A 60 7.51 3.41 -11.75
CA MET A 60 8.66 3.20 -12.64
C MET A 60 9.42 1.96 -12.19
N LYS A 61 9.26 0.86 -12.93
CA LYS A 61 9.92 -0.43 -12.63
C LYS A 61 11.33 -0.54 -13.21
N ALA A 62 11.69 0.29 -14.19
CA ALA A 62 13.03 0.37 -14.75
C ALA A 62 13.24 1.74 -15.41
N VAL A 63 14.47 2.20 -15.48
CA VAL A 63 14.83 3.53 -16.04
C VAL A 63 14.53 3.62 -17.55
N ASP A 64 14.65 2.49 -18.25
CA ASP A 64 14.43 2.37 -19.70
C ASP A 64 12.98 2.06 -20.08
N LYS A 65 12.08 1.89 -19.12
CA LYS A 65 10.67 1.62 -19.36
C LYS A 65 9.81 2.84 -19.07
N PRO A 66 8.75 3.07 -19.86
CA PRO A 66 7.82 4.15 -19.59
C PRO A 66 7.15 3.97 -18.22
N ALA A 67 6.89 5.08 -17.55
CA ALA A 67 6.11 5.10 -16.34
C ALA A 67 4.72 4.53 -16.59
N LYS A 68 4.21 3.76 -15.63
CA LYS A 68 2.82 3.31 -15.60
C LYS A 68 2.03 4.17 -14.63
N TYR A 69 0.79 4.43 -14.98
CA TYR A 69 -0.11 5.23 -14.16
C TYR A 69 -1.30 4.41 -13.74
N TYR A 70 -1.72 4.59 -12.49
CA TYR A 70 -2.87 3.91 -11.92
C TYR A 70 -3.75 4.92 -11.19
N PHE A 71 -5.05 4.73 -11.30
CA PHE A 71 -6.04 5.39 -10.52
C PHE A 71 -6.57 4.42 -9.48
N ILE A 72 -6.53 4.80 -8.21
CA ILE A 72 -6.89 3.95 -7.10
C ILE A 72 -7.92 4.67 -6.24
N LEU A 73 -9.07 4.02 -6.04
CA LEU A 73 -10.01 4.38 -5.00
C LEU A 73 -9.70 3.52 -3.77
N LYS A 74 -9.44 4.18 -2.66
CA LYS A 74 -9.18 3.50 -1.40
C LYS A 74 -10.11 4.02 -0.30
N ARG A 75 -10.85 3.12 0.36
CA ARG A 75 -11.71 3.42 1.50
C ARG A 75 -11.38 2.48 2.65
N HIS A 76 -11.03 3.04 3.78
CA HIS A 76 -10.87 2.28 5.02
C HIS A 76 -12.25 2.00 5.64
N ILE A 77 -12.49 0.77 6.10
CA ILE A 77 -13.67 0.44 6.89
C ILE A 77 -13.30 0.57 8.36
N GLU A 78 -13.95 1.50 9.06
CA GLU A 78 -13.71 1.76 10.49
C GLU A 78 -13.75 0.49 11.31
N ASP A 79 -12.87 0.43 12.31
CA ASP A 79 -12.76 -0.64 13.30
C ASP A 79 -12.51 -2.07 12.74
N SER A 80 -12.42 -2.22 11.41
CA SER A 80 -12.24 -3.54 10.80
C SER A 80 -10.79 -3.85 10.39
N GLY A 81 -9.96 -2.82 10.22
CA GLY A 81 -8.63 -3.00 9.63
C GLY A 81 -8.65 -3.38 8.13
N VAL A 82 -9.80 -3.24 7.46
CA VAL A 82 -10.00 -3.55 6.05
C VAL A 82 -9.96 -2.30 5.19
N ASP A 83 -9.27 -2.39 4.08
CA ASP A 83 -9.34 -1.42 3.00
C ASP A 83 -10.14 -2.00 1.81
N ILE A 84 -11.11 -1.26 1.33
CA ILE A 84 -11.70 -1.48 0.02
C ILE A 84 -10.82 -0.76 -0.98
N VAL A 85 -10.34 -1.49 -1.98
CA VAL A 85 -9.42 -0.98 -3.01
C VAL A 85 -9.97 -1.32 -4.38
N GLU A 86 -10.12 -0.29 -5.22
CA GLU A 86 -10.35 -0.44 -6.64
C GLU A 86 -9.23 0.26 -7.39
N GLU A 87 -8.61 -0.44 -8.32
CA GLU A 87 -7.46 0.07 -9.07
C GLU A 87 -7.67 -0.18 -10.56
N THR A 88 -7.32 0.81 -11.37
CA THR A 88 -7.30 0.70 -12.84
C THR A 88 -6.09 1.39 -13.42
N ALA A 89 -5.57 0.86 -14.53
CA ALA A 89 -4.52 1.53 -15.29
C ALA A 89 -5.07 2.79 -15.99
N VAL A 90 -4.22 3.79 -16.13
CA VAL A 90 -4.55 5.09 -16.72
C VAL A 90 -3.62 5.38 -17.87
N THR A 91 -4.17 5.78 -19.00
CA THR A 91 -3.40 6.20 -20.20
C THR A 91 -3.21 7.70 -20.27
N ASP A 92 -4.16 8.48 -19.79
CA ASP A 92 -4.15 9.95 -19.82
C ASP A 92 -4.20 10.50 -18.38
N TYR A 93 -3.02 10.61 -17.78
CA TYR A 93 -2.85 11.03 -16.38
C TYR A 93 -3.40 12.44 -16.15
N GLU A 94 -3.02 13.41 -17.01
CA GLU A 94 -3.39 14.81 -16.83
C GLU A 94 -4.90 15.04 -16.95
N LYS A 95 -5.52 14.38 -17.92
CA LYS A 95 -6.97 14.48 -18.09
C LYS A 95 -7.72 13.92 -16.87
N LEU A 96 -7.27 12.79 -16.32
CA LEU A 96 -7.91 12.21 -15.14
C LEU A 96 -7.72 13.10 -13.91
N VAL A 97 -6.54 13.69 -13.71
CA VAL A 97 -6.32 14.69 -12.64
C VAL A 97 -7.30 15.85 -12.75
N ASN A 98 -7.48 16.41 -13.97
CA ASN A 98 -8.43 17.48 -14.19
C ASN A 98 -9.89 17.07 -13.85
N ILE A 99 -10.29 15.86 -14.21
CA ILE A 99 -11.62 15.31 -13.85
C ILE A 99 -11.76 15.23 -12.33
N ILE A 100 -10.78 14.69 -11.62
CA ILE A 100 -10.78 14.58 -10.15
C ILE A 100 -10.98 15.96 -9.49
N LEU A 101 -10.27 16.98 -9.98
CA LEU A 101 -10.39 18.33 -9.46
C LEU A 101 -11.78 18.93 -9.73
N GLN A 102 -12.35 18.71 -10.93
CA GLN A 102 -13.70 19.16 -11.29
C GLN A 102 -14.79 18.47 -10.47
N LEU A 103 -14.58 17.20 -10.08
CA LEU A 103 -15.48 16.48 -9.17
C LEU A 103 -15.41 16.99 -7.72
N GLY A 104 -14.60 18.00 -7.45
CA GLY A 104 -14.53 18.63 -6.13
C GLY A 104 -13.57 17.96 -5.15
N PHE A 105 -12.65 17.14 -5.64
CA PHE A 105 -11.53 16.64 -4.83
C PHE A 105 -10.39 17.65 -4.83
N LYS A 106 -9.56 17.58 -3.79
CA LYS A 106 -8.35 18.41 -3.67
C LYS A 106 -7.16 17.53 -3.31
N PRO A 107 -5.95 17.82 -3.80
CA PRO A 107 -4.75 17.15 -3.34
C PRO A 107 -4.47 17.55 -1.88
N ILE A 108 -4.02 16.59 -1.07
CA ILE A 108 -3.62 16.84 0.33
C ILE A 108 -2.15 16.55 0.58
N THR A 109 -1.58 15.58 -0.14
CA THR A 109 -0.20 15.16 0.07
C THR A 109 0.28 14.27 -1.06
N GLU A 110 1.59 14.05 -1.09
CA GLU A 110 2.27 13.11 -1.98
C GLU A 110 3.16 12.19 -1.16
N VAL A 111 3.28 10.94 -1.60
CA VAL A 111 4.13 9.92 -0.97
C VAL A 111 4.99 9.28 -2.04
N SER A 112 6.29 9.49 -1.96
CA SER A 112 7.28 8.81 -2.80
C SER A 112 7.95 7.71 -2.03
N ARG A 113 8.21 6.58 -2.69
CA ARG A 113 8.92 5.46 -2.08
C ARG A 113 9.67 4.63 -3.11
N ARG A 114 10.74 4.01 -2.66
CA ARG A 114 11.38 2.89 -3.33
C ARG A 114 10.82 1.60 -2.73
N ARG A 115 10.36 0.71 -3.58
CA ARG A 115 9.64 -0.50 -3.20
C ARG A 115 10.27 -1.74 -3.80
N GLN A 116 10.31 -2.81 -3.03
CA GLN A 116 10.45 -4.17 -3.51
C GLN A 116 9.17 -4.94 -3.18
N GLU A 117 8.80 -5.87 -4.02
CA GLU A 117 7.62 -6.72 -3.82
C GLU A 117 7.99 -8.20 -3.89
N LEU A 118 7.26 -9.00 -3.14
CA LEU A 118 7.34 -10.44 -3.11
C LEU A 118 5.93 -10.99 -3.13
N ILE A 119 5.69 -11.99 -3.96
CA ILE A 119 4.39 -12.65 -4.09
C ILE A 119 4.44 -13.95 -3.28
N MET A 120 3.60 -14.06 -2.24
CA MET A 120 3.53 -15.23 -1.38
C MET A 120 2.49 -16.28 -1.84
N GLY A 121 1.76 -16.00 -2.92
CA GLY A 121 0.68 -16.82 -3.44
C GLY A 121 -0.49 -15.95 -3.91
N GLU A 122 -1.61 -16.55 -4.29
CA GLU A 122 -2.73 -15.84 -4.87
C GLU A 122 -3.25 -14.71 -3.96
N GLY A 123 -3.00 -13.47 -4.38
CA GLY A 123 -3.51 -12.29 -3.69
C GLY A 123 -2.78 -11.86 -2.41
N ASN A 124 -1.68 -12.52 -2.06
CA ASN A 124 -0.87 -12.19 -0.89
C ASN A 124 0.47 -11.60 -1.33
N TYR A 125 0.80 -10.42 -0.80
CA TYR A 125 2.00 -9.68 -1.16
C TYR A 125 2.73 -9.20 0.08
N ILE A 126 4.06 -9.28 0.04
CA ILE A 126 4.94 -8.56 0.96
C ILE A 126 5.62 -7.44 0.18
N TYR A 127 5.69 -6.28 0.78
CA TYR A 127 6.42 -5.13 0.25
C TYR A 127 7.44 -4.66 1.28
N ILE A 128 8.62 -4.26 0.80
CA ILE A 128 9.58 -3.46 1.58
C ILE A 128 9.60 -2.07 0.97
N ASP A 129 9.28 -1.07 1.77
CA ASP A 129 9.19 0.33 1.39
C ASP A 129 10.28 1.15 2.08
N LYS A 130 11.07 1.89 1.28
CA LYS A 130 11.82 3.05 1.75
C LYS A 130 11.03 4.29 1.33
N VAL A 131 10.28 4.85 2.28
CA VAL A 131 9.46 6.04 2.05
C VAL A 131 10.33 7.28 2.21
N ASP A 132 10.21 8.23 1.28
CA ASP A 132 10.89 9.50 1.38
C ASP A 132 10.39 10.27 2.62
N ASN A 133 11.28 10.99 3.27
CA ASN A 133 11.02 11.74 4.51
C ASN A 133 10.68 10.89 5.75
N LEU A 134 10.68 9.56 5.67
CA LEU A 134 10.57 8.68 6.83
C LEU A 134 11.88 7.96 7.12
N GLN A 135 12.21 7.84 8.41
CA GLN A 135 13.40 7.11 8.84
C GLN A 135 13.17 5.60 8.83
N GLY A 136 14.18 4.86 8.33
CA GLY A 136 14.19 3.40 8.30
C GLY A 136 13.41 2.84 7.11
N TYR A 137 13.10 1.56 7.20
CA TYR A 137 12.33 0.79 6.23
C TYR A 137 11.04 0.30 6.85
N TYR A 138 10.05 0.08 6.01
CA TYR A 138 8.75 -0.44 6.41
C TYR A 138 8.43 -1.68 5.60
N ALA A 139 7.99 -2.73 6.25
CA ALA A 139 7.36 -3.84 5.56
C ALA A 139 5.84 -3.67 5.59
N LYS A 140 5.19 -4.10 4.52
CA LYS A 140 3.74 -4.13 4.39
C LYS A 140 3.32 -5.48 3.85
N ILE A 141 2.38 -6.15 4.50
CA ILE A 141 1.74 -7.35 3.99
C ILE A 141 0.32 -7.02 3.62
N GLU A 142 -0.10 -7.45 2.44
CA GLU A 142 -1.48 -7.37 1.95
C GLU A 142 -2.03 -8.76 1.69
N SER A 143 -3.26 -9.02 2.13
CA SER A 143 -4.01 -10.22 1.82
C SER A 143 -5.38 -9.85 1.25
N ASN A 144 -5.75 -10.45 0.13
CA ASN A 144 -7.09 -10.31 -0.41
C ASN A 144 -8.07 -11.12 0.43
N LEU A 145 -9.26 -10.54 0.67
CA LEU A 145 -10.34 -11.20 1.39
C LEU A 145 -11.47 -11.58 0.43
N SER A 146 -11.96 -12.79 0.53
CA SER A 146 -13.27 -13.17 0.02
C SER A 146 -14.38 -12.73 0.99
N ASP A 147 -15.64 -12.77 0.55
CA ASP A 147 -16.79 -12.43 1.42
C ASP A 147 -17.01 -13.44 2.57
N LYS A 148 -16.35 -14.57 2.51
CA LYS A 148 -16.45 -15.64 3.53
C LYS A 148 -15.34 -15.56 4.58
N ASP A 149 -14.29 -14.77 4.34
CA ASP A 149 -13.13 -14.71 5.20
C ASP A 149 -13.39 -13.83 6.43
N SER A 150 -12.92 -14.30 7.56
CA SER A 150 -12.90 -13.51 8.79
C SER A 150 -11.77 -12.49 8.73
N VAL A 151 -12.12 -11.21 8.80
CA VAL A 151 -11.15 -10.12 8.87
C VAL A 151 -10.22 -10.27 10.08
N PHE A 152 -10.80 -10.67 11.21
CA PHE A 152 -10.04 -10.85 12.44
C PHE A 152 -8.98 -11.95 12.29
N GLU A 153 -9.36 -13.09 11.74
CA GLU A 153 -8.43 -14.22 11.51
C GLU A 153 -7.35 -13.82 10.50
N ALA A 154 -7.74 -13.20 9.38
CA ALA A 154 -6.77 -12.72 8.39
C ALA A 154 -5.76 -11.74 9.00
N ARG A 155 -6.21 -10.80 9.85
CA ARG A 155 -5.30 -9.88 10.55
C ARG A 155 -4.35 -10.62 11.50
N GLN A 156 -4.86 -11.58 12.27
CA GLN A 156 -4.03 -12.40 13.15
C GLN A 156 -2.97 -13.20 12.39
N ASP A 157 -3.32 -13.74 11.22
CA ASP A 157 -2.37 -14.44 10.36
C ASP A 157 -1.27 -13.52 9.85
N LEU A 158 -1.59 -12.29 9.45
CA LEU A 158 -0.59 -11.30 9.07
C LEU A 158 0.32 -10.91 10.25
N GLU A 159 -0.24 -10.73 11.44
CA GLU A 159 0.54 -10.45 12.66
C GLU A 159 1.46 -11.62 13.00
N LYS A 160 0.97 -12.85 12.91
CA LYS A 160 1.76 -14.07 13.13
C LYS A 160 2.90 -14.16 12.11
N THR A 161 2.64 -13.86 10.84
CA THR A 161 3.66 -13.84 9.79
C THR A 161 4.77 -12.84 10.12
N PHE A 162 4.43 -11.60 10.50
CA PHE A 162 5.43 -10.62 10.92
C PHE A 162 6.24 -11.06 12.13
N ARG A 163 5.58 -11.64 13.14
CA ARG A 163 6.27 -12.15 14.35
C ARG A 163 7.23 -13.29 14.04
N THR A 164 6.86 -14.19 13.13
CA THR A 164 7.76 -15.25 12.63
C THR A 164 8.98 -14.66 11.92
N LEU A 165 8.79 -13.54 11.21
CA LEU A 165 9.88 -12.78 10.58
C LEU A 165 10.61 -11.83 11.56
N GLY A 166 10.32 -11.92 12.88
CA GLY A 166 11.01 -11.18 13.96
C GLY A 166 10.54 -9.76 14.15
N GLU A 167 9.43 -9.36 13.55
CA GLU A 167 8.90 -8.02 13.58
C GLU A 167 7.61 -7.91 14.41
N SER A 168 7.47 -6.78 15.14
CA SER A 168 6.30 -6.55 16.00
C SER A 168 5.92 -5.07 16.14
N SER A 169 6.65 -4.17 15.48
CA SER A 169 6.40 -2.71 15.54
C SER A 169 5.35 -2.30 14.51
N PHE A 170 4.09 -2.71 14.75
CA PHE A 170 2.99 -2.46 13.82
C PHE A 170 2.62 -0.99 13.71
N VAL A 171 2.21 -0.59 12.50
CA VAL A 171 1.86 0.78 12.13
C VAL A 171 0.50 0.78 11.46
N ASP A 172 -0.51 1.30 12.13
CA ASP A 172 -1.88 1.35 11.61
C ASP A 172 -2.13 2.59 10.72
N LYS A 173 -1.36 3.66 10.92
CA LYS A 173 -1.51 4.90 10.15
C LYS A 173 -0.99 4.78 8.73
N PRO A 174 -1.59 5.48 7.75
CA PRO A 174 -0.99 5.61 6.41
C PRO A 174 0.33 6.37 6.47
N TYR A 175 1.22 6.16 5.48
CA TYR A 175 2.57 6.77 5.47
C TYR A 175 2.56 8.31 5.54
N PHE A 176 1.55 8.96 5.01
CA PHE A 176 1.45 10.42 5.03
C PHE A 176 0.98 11.01 6.37
N GLU A 177 0.67 10.15 7.35
CA GLU A 177 0.32 10.53 8.72
C GLU A 177 1.41 10.14 9.74
N LEU A 178 2.54 9.60 9.26
CA LEU A 178 3.71 9.25 10.05
C LEU A 178 4.73 10.38 10.03
#